data_26d6fca43964b57ebb49605e43d46f61
#
_entry.id   26d6fca43964b57ebb49605e43d46f61
#
_cell.length_a   1.000
_cell.length_b   1.000
_cell.length_c   1.000
_cell.angle_alpha   90.00
_cell.angle_beta   90.00
_cell.angle_gamma   90.00
#
_symmetry.space_group_name_H-M   'P 1'
#
loop_
_entity.id
_entity.type
_entity.pdbx_description
1 polymer ?
#
loop_
_entity_poly.entity_id
_entity_poly.type
_entity_poly.pdbx_seq_one_letter_code
_entity_poly.pdbx_strand_id
1 'polypeptide(L)'
;MSINYANRLDRVRAQMEQLGIELMFLPWSANQEWALGIERPIPGFTYTTYPGGWLNGAFISRSHGPILTVPRMVADFDMDAIPGLDMRILPDQGDPADMVRGVLQDIGFKGGKVAIEDRAWASFVVNFQKLAPTAELTLASAVMQPLRRVKDEEEIALMRKAGDIVDQTMAEALKHVRPGITELELLTEVEYQMARLGSEAPSFPTSLYIINSRYEKTGFATKGRVDRPIETGTAIPFDFGAVYHGYCSDFGRTVWVGEPPAEYLRTFELIMQSQAAGIAAMKSGQITAAQLDAVARQVIDDAGYAAGFRHRLGHGIGMDVHEPPFLNTGDDTVLLNGMCFTIEPSIILDDRWMVRVEDVVVVRDNGGEPLSNYPKDPIAIV
;
A
#
# COMPACT_ATOMS: atom_id res chain seq x y z
N MET A 1 -17.76 -14.05 4.12
CA MET A 1 -17.22 -14.32 5.47
C MET A 1 -16.84 -12.96 6.04
N SER A 2 -16.96 -12.72 7.32
CA SER A 2 -16.67 -11.39 7.91
C SER A 2 -15.40 -11.49 8.76
N ILE A 3 -14.51 -10.52 8.60
CA ILE A 3 -13.27 -10.41 9.37
C ILE A 3 -13.59 -10.43 10.88
N ASN A 4 -12.88 -11.27 11.64
CA ASN A 4 -13.04 -11.36 13.09
C ASN A 4 -12.13 -10.39 13.84
N TYR A 5 -12.59 -9.16 14.01
CA TYR A 5 -11.83 -8.10 14.70
C TYR A 5 -11.56 -8.40 16.18
N ALA A 6 -12.41 -9.16 16.86
CA ALA A 6 -12.15 -9.58 18.23
C ALA A 6 -10.90 -10.47 18.30
N ASN A 7 -10.77 -11.44 17.40
CA ASN A 7 -9.57 -12.26 17.31
C ASN A 7 -8.32 -11.43 16.95
N ARG A 8 -8.44 -10.44 16.04
CA ARG A 8 -7.33 -9.54 15.69
C ARG A 8 -6.86 -8.74 16.90
N LEU A 9 -7.80 -8.20 17.69
CA LEU A 9 -7.49 -7.47 18.91
C LEU A 9 -6.78 -8.35 19.95
N ASP A 10 -7.21 -9.61 20.11
CA ASP A 10 -6.55 -10.55 21.02
C ASP A 10 -5.11 -10.85 20.57
N ARG A 11 -4.85 -11.00 19.27
CA ARG A 11 -3.50 -11.15 18.71
C ARG A 11 -2.65 -9.91 18.95
N VAL A 12 -3.20 -8.70 18.79
CA VAL A 12 -2.53 -7.44 19.11
C VAL A 12 -2.11 -7.40 20.57
N ARG A 13 -3.02 -7.74 21.49
CA ARG A 13 -2.74 -7.77 22.93
C ARG A 13 -1.67 -8.78 23.30
N ALA A 14 -1.72 -9.97 22.72
CA ALA A 14 -0.70 -11.00 22.94
C ALA A 14 0.69 -10.52 22.49
N GLN A 15 0.77 -9.83 21.35
CA GLN A 15 2.04 -9.26 20.86
C GLN A 15 2.52 -8.10 21.75
N MET A 16 1.60 -7.23 22.22
CA MET A 16 1.93 -6.18 23.19
C MET A 16 2.50 -6.77 24.49
N GLU A 17 1.90 -7.86 25.00
CA GLU A 17 2.38 -8.54 26.19
C GLU A 17 3.80 -9.09 26.02
N GLN A 18 4.08 -9.78 24.91
CA GLN A 18 5.41 -10.31 24.59
C GLN A 18 6.49 -9.22 24.54
N LEU A 19 6.12 -8.01 24.08
CA LEU A 19 7.02 -6.86 23.94
C LEU A 19 7.07 -5.97 25.20
N GLY A 20 6.27 -6.27 26.23
CA GLY A 20 6.15 -5.48 27.46
C GLY A 20 5.50 -4.10 27.21
N ILE A 21 4.65 -3.99 26.20
CA ILE A 21 3.94 -2.74 25.86
C ILE A 21 2.65 -2.68 26.66
N GLU A 22 2.46 -1.60 27.43
CA GLU A 22 1.28 -1.40 28.28
C GLU A 22 0.13 -0.76 27.53
N LEU A 23 0.45 0.12 26.59
CA LEU A 23 -0.52 0.93 25.85
C LEU A 23 -0.06 1.10 24.39
N MET A 24 -1.00 1.10 23.47
CA MET A 24 -0.76 1.45 22.07
C MET A 24 -1.75 2.53 21.63
N PHE A 25 -1.29 3.52 20.88
CA PHE A 25 -2.13 4.52 20.24
C PHE A 25 -2.05 4.40 18.72
N LEU A 26 -3.21 4.26 18.10
CA LEU A 26 -3.38 4.17 16.65
C LEU A 26 -4.34 5.29 16.18
N PRO A 27 -3.87 6.37 15.55
CA PRO A 27 -4.73 7.28 14.81
C PRO A 27 -5.32 6.57 13.58
N TRP A 28 -6.16 7.24 12.81
CA TRP A 28 -6.62 6.71 11.53
C TRP A 28 -5.44 6.23 10.69
N SER A 29 -5.40 4.93 10.50
CA SER A 29 -4.30 4.23 9.82
C SER A 29 -4.74 2.84 9.39
N ALA A 30 -3.99 2.22 8.49
CA ALA A 30 -4.17 0.82 8.15
C ALA A 30 -4.08 -0.10 9.39
N ASN A 31 -3.27 0.27 10.40
CA ASN A 31 -3.15 -0.48 11.64
C ASN A 31 -4.42 -0.41 12.49
N GLN A 32 -5.04 0.77 12.61
CA GLN A 32 -6.30 0.92 13.33
C GLN A 32 -7.44 0.17 12.62
N GLU A 33 -7.56 0.34 11.31
CA GLU A 33 -8.59 -0.34 10.51
C GLU A 33 -8.43 -1.86 10.57
N TRP A 34 -7.20 -2.37 10.42
CA TRP A 34 -6.94 -3.80 10.54
C TRP A 34 -7.30 -4.35 11.91
N ALA A 35 -6.95 -3.64 12.99
CA ALA A 35 -7.15 -4.12 14.35
C ALA A 35 -8.61 -4.01 14.84
N LEU A 36 -9.35 -2.99 14.42
CA LEU A 36 -10.65 -2.61 15.01
C LEU A 36 -11.80 -2.54 14.00
N GLY A 37 -11.53 -2.62 12.68
CA GLY A 37 -12.54 -2.45 11.64
C GLY A 37 -13.07 -1.02 11.49
N ILE A 38 -12.33 -0.04 11.96
CA ILE A 38 -12.67 1.37 11.81
C ILE A 38 -12.15 1.85 10.46
N GLU A 39 -13.03 2.02 9.51
CA GLU A 39 -12.68 2.49 8.17
C GLU A 39 -11.95 3.83 8.26
N ARG A 40 -10.80 3.93 7.62
CA ARG A 40 -10.02 5.17 7.55
C ARG A 40 -10.55 6.03 6.41
N PRO A 41 -10.57 7.36 6.57
CA PRO A 41 -10.91 8.24 5.46
C PRO A 41 -9.86 8.10 4.35
N ILE A 42 -10.30 8.29 3.12
CA ILE A 42 -9.43 8.27 1.94
C ILE A 42 -8.33 9.34 2.13
N PRO A 43 -7.04 8.99 2.00
CA PRO A 43 -5.97 9.95 2.11
C PRO A 43 -6.11 11.05 1.05
N GLY A 44 -6.29 12.28 1.49
CA GLY A 44 -6.28 13.46 0.63
C GLY A 44 -4.98 14.25 0.75
N PHE A 45 -4.70 15.15 -0.19
CA PHE A 45 -3.56 16.05 -0.11
C PHE A 45 -3.71 17.11 0.97
N THR A 46 -4.93 17.35 1.43
CA THR A 46 -5.25 18.30 2.50
C THR A 46 -5.99 17.57 3.60
N TYR A 47 -5.44 17.64 4.79
CA TYR A 47 -6.11 17.14 5.99
C TYR A 47 -6.88 18.29 6.63
N THR A 48 -8.16 18.10 6.87
CA THR A 48 -8.92 19.02 7.72
C THR A 48 -8.44 18.84 9.16
N THR A 49 -7.93 19.91 9.74
CA THR A 49 -7.51 19.90 11.14
C THR A 49 -8.63 20.46 12.00
N TYR A 50 -8.98 19.74 13.06
CA TYR A 50 -9.96 20.16 14.06
C TYR A 50 -9.27 20.59 15.35
N PRO A 51 -9.84 21.51 16.13
CA PRO A 51 -9.37 21.76 17.49
C PRO A 51 -9.29 20.44 18.26
N GLY A 52 -8.12 20.17 18.85
CA GLY A 52 -7.90 18.90 19.54
C GLY A 52 -7.71 17.67 18.66
N GLY A 53 -7.68 17.79 17.33
CA GLY A 53 -7.57 16.67 16.39
C GLY A 53 -6.36 15.76 16.58
N TRP A 54 -5.35 16.21 17.33
CA TRP A 54 -4.19 15.39 17.65
C TRP A 54 -4.52 14.13 18.46
N LEU A 55 -5.65 14.11 19.21
CA LEU A 55 -6.08 12.92 19.97
C LEU A 55 -6.89 11.93 19.14
N ASN A 56 -7.25 12.27 17.88
CA ASN A 56 -8.09 11.41 17.05
C ASN A 56 -7.43 10.06 16.80
N GLY A 57 -7.96 9.00 17.44
CA GLY A 57 -7.41 7.66 17.35
C GLY A 57 -7.83 6.76 18.49
N ALA A 58 -7.40 5.51 18.43
CA ALA A 58 -7.74 4.46 19.40
C ALA A 58 -6.60 4.21 20.39
N PHE A 59 -6.93 4.19 21.66
CA PHE A 59 -6.06 3.71 22.75
C PHE A 59 -6.36 2.24 23.00
N ILE A 60 -5.40 1.36 22.81
CA ILE A 60 -5.48 -0.08 23.04
C ILE A 60 -4.58 -0.44 24.20
N SER A 61 -5.17 -0.95 25.28
CA SER A 61 -4.46 -1.48 26.44
C SER A 61 -4.55 -3.01 26.49
N ARG A 62 -3.73 -3.64 27.32
CA ARG A 62 -3.74 -5.10 27.48
C ARG A 62 -5.03 -5.62 28.13
N SER A 63 -5.66 -4.86 28.99
CA SER A 63 -6.74 -5.33 29.87
C SER A 63 -8.09 -4.66 29.68
N HIS A 64 -8.12 -3.45 29.11
CA HIS A 64 -9.37 -2.72 28.85
C HIS A 64 -9.77 -2.81 27.38
N GLY A 65 -11.08 -2.62 27.10
CA GLY A 65 -11.56 -2.42 25.74
C GLY A 65 -10.85 -1.25 25.06
N PRO A 66 -10.77 -1.23 23.73
CA PRO A 66 -10.26 -0.07 23.02
C PRO A 66 -11.11 1.15 23.34
N ILE A 67 -10.44 2.29 23.54
CA ILE A 67 -11.10 3.60 23.73
C ILE A 67 -10.76 4.45 22.52
N LEU A 68 -11.77 4.82 21.75
CA LEU A 68 -11.65 5.71 20.62
C LEU A 68 -11.89 7.14 21.06
N THR A 69 -10.96 8.03 20.80
CA THR A 69 -11.13 9.48 21.07
C THR A 69 -11.23 10.21 19.74
N VAL A 70 -12.26 11.04 19.61
CA VAL A 70 -12.53 11.79 18.36
C VAL A 70 -13.01 13.21 18.65
N PRO A 71 -12.63 14.20 17.85
CA PRO A 71 -13.30 15.51 17.87
C PRO A 71 -14.77 15.39 17.46
N ARG A 72 -15.63 16.27 17.99
CA ARG A 72 -17.06 16.27 17.67
C ARG A 72 -17.34 16.31 16.16
N MET A 73 -16.60 17.13 15.43
CA MET A 73 -16.79 17.21 13.98
C MET A 73 -16.53 15.88 13.26
N VAL A 74 -15.54 15.10 13.73
CA VAL A 74 -15.27 13.77 13.20
C VAL A 74 -16.43 12.82 13.50
N ALA A 75 -16.95 12.85 14.76
CA ALA A 75 -18.06 12.01 15.16
C ALA A 75 -19.38 12.36 14.45
N ASP A 76 -19.59 13.63 14.09
CA ASP A 76 -20.83 14.09 13.45
C ASP A 76 -20.83 13.88 11.93
N PHE A 77 -19.67 13.90 11.27
CA PHE A 77 -19.59 13.97 9.80
C PHE A 77 -18.73 12.90 9.13
N ASP A 78 -17.76 12.32 9.82
CA ASP A 78 -16.75 11.48 9.18
C ASP A 78 -16.84 10.00 9.61
N MET A 79 -17.67 9.66 10.62
CA MET A 79 -17.79 8.29 11.07
C MET A 79 -19.12 8.01 11.80
N ASP A 80 -19.58 6.77 11.69
CA ASP A 80 -20.71 6.28 12.46
C ASP A 80 -20.28 5.75 13.85
N ALA A 81 -21.24 5.73 14.78
CA ALA A 81 -21.02 5.10 16.09
C ALA A 81 -20.81 3.59 15.92
N ILE A 82 -19.72 3.07 16.49
CA ILE A 82 -19.37 1.65 16.42
C ILE A 82 -19.96 0.92 17.62
N PRO A 83 -20.90 -0.02 17.43
CA PRO A 83 -21.52 -0.74 18.52
C PRO A 83 -20.48 -1.48 19.39
N GLY A 84 -20.54 -1.24 20.70
CA GLY A 84 -19.67 -1.91 21.67
C GLY A 84 -18.26 -1.32 21.82
N LEU A 85 -17.93 -0.25 21.10
CA LEU A 85 -16.68 0.51 21.27
C LEU A 85 -16.92 1.71 22.22
N ASP A 86 -16.03 1.89 23.20
CA ASP A 86 -16.00 3.12 24.03
C ASP A 86 -15.50 4.28 23.18
N MET A 87 -16.44 5.10 22.69
CA MET A 87 -16.14 6.27 21.87
C MET A 87 -16.31 7.55 22.68
N ARG A 88 -15.25 8.32 22.83
CA ARG A 88 -15.22 9.59 23.58
C ARG A 88 -15.12 10.78 22.66
N ILE A 89 -16.16 11.58 22.63
CA ILE A 89 -16.28 12.71 21.73
C ILE A 89 -15.78 13.97 22.45
N LEU A 90 -14.74 14.60 21.91
CA LEU A 90 -14.25 15.88 22.38
C LEU A 90 -15.18 17.00 21.90
N PRO A 91 -15.86 17.72 22.79
CA PRO A 91 -16.65 18.89 22.39
C PRO A 91 -15.74 20.05 21.95
N ASP A 92 -16.26 20.97 21.14
CA ASP A 92 -15.47 22.08 20.54
C ASP A 92 -14.77 22.96 21.61
N GLN A 93 -15.32 23.05 22.80
CA GLN A 93 -14.78 23.81 23.93
C GLN A 93 -14.00 22.91 24.92
N GLY A 94 -13.85 21.63 24.62
CA GLY A 94 -13.17 20.66 25.49
C GLY A 94 -11.65 20.77 25.44
N ASP A 95 -11.01 20.49 26.57
CA ASP A 95 -9.55 20.34 26.59
C ASP A 95 -9.17 18.90 26.18
N PRO A 96 -8.47 18.72 25.04
CA PRO A 96 -8.04 17.39 24.60
C PRO A 96 -7.08 16.72 25.61
N ALA A 97 -6.31 17.52 26.37
CA ALA A 97 -5.41 16.98 27.39
C ALA A 97 -6.21 16.36 28.57
N ASP A 98 -7.31 16.98 28.97
CA ASP A 98 -8.18 16.44 30.03
C ASP A 98 -8.83 15.13 29.57
N MET A 99 -9.27 15.06 28.32
CA MET A 99 -9.82 13.81 27.77
C MET A 99 -8.79 12.67 27.78
N VAL A 100 -7.55 12.92 27.33
CA VAL A 100 -6.51 11.89 27.35
C VAL A 100 -6.12 11.52 28.77
N ARG A 101 -6.08 12.46 29.75
CA ARG A 101 -5.89 12.14 31.17
C ARG A 101 -6.99 11.20 31.67
N GLY A 102 -8.24 11.46 31.30
CA GLY A 102 -9.37 10.60 31.65
C GLY A 102 -9.20 9.19 31.07
N VAL A 103 -8.80 9.07 29.81
CA VAL A 103 -8.49 7.77 29.18
C VAL A 103 -7.42 7.02 29.96
N LEU A 104 -6.27 7.69 30.24
CA LEU A 104 -5.16 7.08 30.98
C LEU A 104 -5.55 6.64 32.39
N GLN A 105 -6.39 7.40 33.05
CA GLN A 105 -6.93 7.07 34.39
C GLN A 105 -7.84 5.84 34.34
N ASP A 106 -8.78 5.78 33.39
CA ASP A 106 -9.76 4.71 33.29
C ASP A 106 -9.13 3.36 32.93
N ILE A 107 -8.10 3.37 32.06
CA ILE A 107 -7.31 2.16 31.75
C ILE A 107 -6.30 1.82 32.84
N GLY A 108 -6.14 2.65 33.89
CA GLY A 108 -5.21 2.45 34.98
C GLY A 108 -3.73 2.58 34.59
N PHE A 109 -3.42 3.36 33.54
CA PHE A 109 -2.04 3.55 33.07
C PHE A 109 -1.21 4.31 34.11
N LYS A 110 -0.10 3.69 34.53
CA LYS A 110 0.82 4.26 35.55
C LYS A 110 2.22 4.53 35.02
N GLY A 111 2.42 4.40 33.71
CA GLY A 111 3.72 4.46 33.06
C GLY A 111 4.08 3.14 32.39
N GLY A 112 5.29 3.08 31.82
CA GLY A 112 5.78 1.92 31.07
C GLY A 112 5.85 2.18 29.58
N LYS A 113 6.02 1.10 28.81
CA LYS A 113 6.25 1.20 27.37
C LYS A 113 4.93 1.48 26.63
N VAL A 114 4.95 2.48 25.76
CA VAL A 114 3.81 2.92 24.93
C VAL A 114 4.20 2.86 23.46
N ALA A 115 3.47 2.09 22.69
CA ALA A 115 3.63 2.03 21.23
C ALA A 115 2.77 3.13 20.58
N ILE A 116 3.36 3.90 19.69
CA ILE A 116 2.68 4.95 18.93
C ILE A 116 2.80 4.61 17.45
N GLU A 117 1.71 4.80 16.70
CA GLU A 117 1.71 4.64 15.24
C GLU A 117 2.88 5.40 14.59
N ASP A 118 3.60 4.74 13.69
CA ASP A 118 4.83 5.26 13.09
C ASP A 118 4.60 6.59 12.34
N ARG A 119 3.39 6.79 11.81
CA ARG A 119 2.97 8.03 11.11
C ARG A 119 2.08 8.92 11.96
N ALA A 120 2.08 8.74 13.29
CA ALA A 120 1.34 9.63 14.17
C ALA A 120 1.86 11.06 14.08
N TRP A 121 0.97 12.02 14.23
CA TRP A 121 1.34 13.43 14.23
C TRP A 121 2.28 13.74 15.40
N ALA A 122 3.31 14.50 15.12
CA ALA A 122 4.23 14.97 16.18
C ALA A 122 3.48 15.69 17.31
N SER A 123 2.35 16.34 17.01
CA SER A 123 1.48 16.97 18.01
C SER A 123 0.93 15.98 19.02
N PHE A 124 0.57 14.74 18.61
CA PHE A 124 0.20 13.69 19.56
C PHE A 124 1.38 13.34 20.46
N VAL A 125 2.54 13.05 19.89
CA VAL A 125 3.72 12.62 20.64
C VAL A 125 4.12 13.67 21.69
N VAL A 126 4.20 14.94 21.29
CA VAL A 126 4.59 16.03 22.17
C VAL A 126 3.57 16.24 23.30
N ASN A 127 2.27 16.19 23.01
CA ASN A 127 1.24 16.37 24.03
C ASN A 127 1.13 15.14 24.93
N PHE A 128 1.19 13.94 24.39
CA PHE A 128 1.17 12.70 25.17
C PHE A 128 2.36 12.62 26.13
N GLN A 129 3.57 12.98 25.68
CA GLN A 129 4.77 12.98 26.55
C GLN A 129 4.66 13.94 27.71
N LYS A 130 3.94 15.08 27.56
CA LYS A 130 3.64 15.99 28.67
C LYS A 130 2.66 15.41 29.69
N LEU A 131 1.70 14.61 29.20
CA LEU A 131 0.66 13.98 30.02
C LEU A 131 1.17 12.72 30.74
N ALA A 132 2.10 12.02 30.12
CA ALA A 132 2.70 10.78 30.62
C ALA A 132 4.25 10.86 30.55
N PRO A 133 4.89 11.69 31.36
CA PRO A 133 6.34 11.96 31.26
C PRO A 133 7.21 10.76 31.58
N THR A 134 6.67 9.73 32.23
CA THR A 134 7.37 8.48 32.58
C THR A 134 7.16 7.39 31.53
N ALA A 135 6.42 7.66 30.45
CA ALA A 135 6.21 6.69 29.37
C ALA A 135 7.48 6.54 28.54
N GLU A 136 7.85 5.28 28.29
CA GLU A 136 8.88 4.92 27.31
C GLU A 136 8.21 4.73 25.95
N LEU A 137 8.46 5.63 25.01
CA LEU A 137 7.83 5.60 23.69
C LEU A 137 8.55 4.63 22.75
N THR A 138 7.78 3.85 22.02
CA THR A 138 8.24 2.96 20.94
C THR A 138 7.27 3.03 19.76
N LEU A 139 7.62 2.41 18.62
CA LEU A 139 6.80 2.41 17.42
C LEU A 139 5.79 1.26 17.42
N ALA A 140 4.58 1.51 16.92
CA ALA A 140 3.53 0.50 16.81
C ALA A 140 3.85 -0.57 15.76
N SER A 141 4.72 -0.29 14.80
CA SER A 141 5.21 -1.26 13.82
C SER A 141 5.80 -2.51 14.46
N ALA A 142 6.44 -2.42 15.63
CA ALA A 142 6.94 -3.57 16.36
C ALA A 142 5.84 -4.59 16.72
N VAL A 143 4.62 -4.11 16.97
CA VAL A 143 3.44 -4.93 17.25
C VAL A 143 2.73 -5.32 15.95
N MET A 144 2.47 -4.35 15.08
CA MET A 144 1.51 -4.50 13.98
C MET A 144 2.10 -5.19 12.73
N GLN A 145 3.37 -4.92 12.39
CA GLN A 145 3.98 -5.51 11.20
C GLN A 145 4.02 -7.05 11.22
N PRO A 146 4.43 -7.72 12.31
CA PRO A 146 4.40 -9.18 12.35
C PRO A 146 3.01 -9.78 12.18
N LEU A 147 1.96 -9.05 12.60
CA LEU A 147 0.57 -9.50 12.53
C LEU A 147 -0.05 -9.31 11.15
N ARG A 148 0.31 -8.23 10.44
CA ARG A 148 -0.26 -7.85 9.15
C ARG A 148 0.49 -8.43 7.95
N ARG A 149 1.78 -8.77 8.11
CA ARG A 149 2.60 -9.25 6.98
C ARG A 149 2.12 -10.57 6.38
N VAL A 150 1.52 -11.45 7.19
CA VAL A 150 0.94 -12.72 6.74
C VAL A 150 -0.57 -12.56 6.70
N LYS A 151 -1.13 -12.54 5.49
CA LYS A 151 -2.56 -12.39 5.23
C LYS A 151 -3.25 -13.74 5.38
N ASP A 152 -4.44 -13.74 5.98
CA ASP A 152 -5.33 -14.87 5.93
C ASP A 152 -6.09 -14.95 4.59
N GLU A 153 -6.83 -16.03 4.35
CA GLU A 153 -7.53 -16.24 3.08
C GLU A 153 -8.70 -15.25 2.87
N GLU A 154 -9.25 -14.67 3.95
CA GLU A 154 -10.27 -13.62 3.84
C GLU A 154 -9.64 -12.30 3.36
N GLU A 155 -8.48 -11.93 3.88
CA GLU A 155 -7.70 -10.78 3.44
C GLU A 155 -7.26 -10.94 1.98
N ILE A 156 -6.75 -12.12 1.61
CA ILE A 156 -6.34 -12.44 0.24
C ILE A 156 -7.53 -12.36 -0.73
N ALA A 157 -8.72 -12.80 -0.30
CA ALA A 157 -9.93 -12.68 -1.13
C ALA A 157 -10.33 -11.22 -1.40
N LEU A 158 -10.15 -10.31 -0.43
CA LEU A 158 -10.37 -8.88 -0.62
C LEU A 158 -9.32 -8.27 -1.57
N MET A 159 -8.04 -8.62 -1.40
CA MET A 159 -6.97 -8.21 -2.33
C MET A 159 -7.20 -8.72 -3.75
N ARG A 160 -7.74 -9.93 -3.90
CA ARG A 160 -8.12 -10.47 -5.22
C ARG A 160 -9.24 -9.65 -5.87
N LYS A 161 -10.22 -9.15 -5.08
CA LYS A 161 -11.23 -8.23 -5.58
C LYS A 161 -10.64 -6.90 -6.05
N ALA A 162 -9.68 -6.35 -5.32
CA ALA A 162 -8.94 -5.18 -5.78
C ALA A 162 -8.16 -5.49 -7.08
N GLY A 163 -7.60 -6.70 -7.23
CA GLY A 163 -7.00 -7.21 -8.47
C GLY A 163 -7.99 -7.32 -9.63
N ASP A 164 -9.19 -7.86 -9.40
CA ASP A 164 -10.26 -7.93 -10.42
C ASP A 164 -10.65 -6.53 -10.92
N ILE A 165 -10.64 -5.51 -10.06
CA ILE A 165 -10.94 -4.11 -10.43
C ILE A 165 -9.87 -3.56 -11.38
N VAL A 166 -8.58 -3.74 -11.08
CA VAL A 166 -7.50 -3.22 -11.94
C VAL A 166 -7.44 -3.97 -13.27
N ASP A 167 -7.73 -5.28 -13.31
CA ASP A 167 -7.83 -6.04 -14.55
C ASP A 167 -8.90 -5.46 -15.49
N GLN A 168 -10.10 -5.19 -14.96
CA GLN A 168 -11.18 -4.59 -15.71
C GLN A 168 -10.89 -3.14 -16.09
N THR A 169 -10.26 -2.37 -15.18
CA THR A 169 -9.84 -0.99 -15.43
C THR A 169 -8.87 -0.93 -16.61
N MET A 170 -7.87 -1.81 -16.65
CA MET A 170 -6.92 -1.86 -17.76
C MET A 170 -7.63 -2.15 -19.09
N ALA A 171 -8.55 -3.12 -19.10
CA ALA A 171 -9.32 -3.48 -20.30
C ALA A 171 -10.17 -2.31 -20.83
N GLU A 172 -10.76 -1.50 -19.94
CA GLU A 172 -11.52 -0.32 -20.33
C GLU A 172 -10.60 0.84 -20.76
N ALA A 173 -9.53 1.14 -20.00
CA ALA A 173 -8.59 2.21 -20.31
C ALA A 173 -7.90 2.03 -21.67
N LEU A 174 -7.59 0.80 -22.07
CA LEU A 174 -6.99 0.50 -23.37
C LEU A 174 -7.83 0.95 -24.55
N LYS A 175 -9.15 1.00 -24.43
CA LYS A 175 -10.07 1.46 -25.51
C LYS A 175 -9.88 2.95 -25.82
N HIS A 176 -9.26 3.69 -24.91
CA HIS A 176 -9.01 5.13 -25.03
C HIS A 176 -7.58 5.44 -25.50
N VAL A 177 -6.67 4.46 -25.45
CA VAL A 177 -5.29 4.65 -25.91
C VAL A 177 -5.28 4.84 -27.43
N ARG A 178 -4.77 5.98 -27.89
CA ARG A 178 -4.58 6.32 -29.30
C ARG A 178 -3.57 7.46 -29.45
N PRO A 179 -2.95 7.62 -30.61
CA PRO A 179 -2.16 8.83 -30.87
C PRO A 179 -3.01 10.09 -30.69
N GLY A 180 -2.43 11.10 -30.03
CA GLY A 180 -3.06 12.39 -29.77
C GLY A 180 -3.87 12.49 -28.47
N ILE A 181 -4.17 11.38 -27.76
CA ILE A 181 -4.68 11.49 -26.39
C ILE A 181 -3.59 12.06 -25.48
N THR A 182 -3.96 12.90 -24.53
CA THR A 182 -2.98 13.43 -23.57
C THR A 182 -2.77 12.47 -22.40
N GLU A 183 -1.61 12.56 -21.75
CA GLU A 183 -1.35 11.80 -20.51
C GLU A 183 -2.43 12.09 -19.45
N LEU A 184 -2.85 13.36 -19.33
CA LEU A 184 -3.89 13.78 -18.39
C LEU A 184 -5.25 13.11 -18.67
N GLU A 185 -5.68 13.07 -19.93
CA GLU A 185 -6.93 12.42 -20.31
C GLU A 185 -6.88 10.92 -19.99
N LEU A 186 -5.76 10.27 -20.31
CA LEU A 186 -5.60 8.84 -20.05
C LEU A 186 -5.54 8.51 -18.55
N LEU A 187 -4.82 9.28 -17.75
CA LEU A 187 -4.80 9.16 -16.29
C LEU A 187 -6.21 9.33 -15.70
N THR A 188 -6.94 10.36 -16.17
CA THR A 188 -8.30 10.64 -15.72
C THR A 188 -9.23 9.47 -16.05
N GLU A 189 -9.06 8.88 -17.24
CA GLU A 189 -9.83 7.72 -17.64
C GLU A 189 -9.57 6.49 -16.76
N VAL A 190 -8.31 6.20 -16.44
CA VAL A 190 -7.95 5.09 -15.52
C VAL A 190 -8.62 5.29 -14.17
N GLU A 191 -8.51 6.47 -13.56
CA GLU A 191 -9.10 6.77 -12.25
C GLU A 191 -10.64 6.71 -12.30
N TYR A 192 -11.25 7.19 -13.38
CA TYR A 192 -12.69 7.10 -13.59
C TYR A 192 -13.18 5.66 -13.70
N GLN A 193 -12.47 4.81 -14.45
CA GLN A 193 -12.84 3.40 -14.58
C GLN A 193 -12.67 2.64 -13.28
N MET A 194 -11.60 2.88 -12.51
CA MET A 194 -11.43 2.29 -11.18
C MET A 194 -12.61 2.62 -10.26
N ALA A 195 -13.00 3.90 -10.18
CA ALA A 195 -14.13 4.33 -9.36
C ALA A 195 -15.45 3.70 -9.83
N ARG A 196 -15.69 3.65 -11.15
CA ARG A 196 -16.89 3.03 -11.75
C ARG A 196 -16.98 1.52 -11.47
N LEU A 197 -15.85 0.86 -11.37
CA LEU A 197 -15.76 -0.59 -11.13
C LEU A 197 -15.75 -0.96 -9.64
N GLY A 198 -15.87 0.03 -8.76
CA GLY A 198 -16.07 -0.16 -7.32
C GLY A 198 -14.80 -0.03 -6.46
N SER A 199 -13.75 0.60 -6.98
CA SER A 199 -12.63 1.02 -6.14
C SER A 199 -13.06 2.15 -5.21
N GLU A 200 -12.74 2.03 -3.92
CA GLU A 200 -12.99 3.08 -2.92
C GLU A 200 -12.11 4.31 -3.20
N ALA A 201 -10.89 4.09 -3.65
CA ALA A 201 -9.93 5.11 -4.04
C ALA A 201 -8.81 4.48 -4.90
N PRO A 202 -7.99 5.27 -5.60
CA PRO A 202 -6.67 4.82 -6.02
C PRO A 202 -5.82 4.46 -4.79
N SER A 203 -5.13 3.32 -4.80
CA SER A 203 -4.22 2.93 -3.70
C SER A 203 -3.00 3.87 -3.59
N PHE A 204 -2.64 4.49 -4.70
CA PHE A 204 -1.63 5.55 -4.84
C PHE A 204 -1.95 6.41 -6.07
N PRO A 205 -1.30 7.57 -6.27
CA PRO A 205 -1.51 8.40 -7.45
C PRO A 205 -1.18 7.63 -8.74
N THR A 206 -2.18 7.43 -9.59
CA THR A 206 -2.02 6.78 -10.91
C THR A 206 -0.91 7.44 -11.72
N SER A 207 -0.08 6.63 -12.35
CA SER A 207 1.09 7.09 -13.09
C SER A 207 1.21 6.43 -14.46
N LEU A 208 1.74 7.20 -15.43
CA LEU A 208 2.17 6.71 -16.73
C LEU A 208 3.65 7.08 -16.88
N TYR A 209 4.56 6.12 -16.75
CA TYR A 209 6.00 6.37 -16.80
C TYR A 209 6.50 6.47 -18.25
N ILE A 210 6.00 7.45 -19.00
CA ILE A 210 6.36 7.65 -20.39
C ILE A 210 7.76 8.27 -20.48
N ILE A 211 8.69 7.53 -21.09
CA ILE A 211 10.02 8.02 -21.46
C ILE A 211 10.02 8.24 -22.97
N ASN A 212 10.27 9.47 -23.37
CA ASN A 212 10.43 9.81 -24.78
C ASN A 212 11.62 10.76 -24.94
N SER A 213 12.50 10.47 -25.89
CA SER A 213 13.69 11.29 -26.21
C SER A 213 13.36 12.73 -26.61
N ARG A 214 12.11 13.00 -26.99
CA ARG A 214 11.65 14.34 -27.38
C ARG A 214 11.22 15.21 -26.20
N TYR A 215 11.12 14.64 -24.98
CA TYR A 215 10.66 15.35 -23.80
C TYR A 215 11.69 15.25 -22.68
N GLU A 216 11.84 16.30 -21.90
CA GLU A 216 12.66 16.25 -20.70
C GLU A 216 12.17 15.11 -19.78
N LYS A 217 13.11 14.46 -19.10
CA LYS A 217 12.80 13.34 -18.17
C LYS A 217 11.68 13.74 -17.22
N THR A 218 10.50 13.18 -17.43
CA THR A 218 9.41 13.27 -16.50
C THR A 218 9.56 12.15 -15.49
N GLY A 219 10.37 12.37 -14.46
CA GLY A 219 10.42 11.44 -13.33
C GLY A 219 9.25 11.69 -12.38
N PHE A 220 9.19 10.94 -11.28
CA PHE A 220 8.27 11.12 -10.14
C PHE A 220 8.12 12.59 -9.66
N ALA A 221 8.99 13.49 -10.10
CA ALA A 221 9.06 14.87 -9.69
C ALA A 221 8.27 15.83 -10.58
N THR A 222 7.62 15.41 -11.64
CA THR A 222 6.77 16.33 -12.39
C THR A 222 5.50 16.58 -11.58
N LYS A 223 5.55 17.63 -10.81
CA LYS A 223 4.38 18.23 -10.19
C LYS A 223 3.43 18.70 -11.29
N GLY A 224 2.44 17.87 -11.59
CA GLY A 224 1.39 18.22 -12.50
C GLY A 224 1.19 17.15 -13.57
N ARG A 225 -0.05 16.81 -13.76
CA ARG A 225 -0.54 16.04 -14.87
C ARG A 225 -0.15 16.77 -16.15
N VAL A 226 0.47 16.06 -17.08
CA VAL A 226 1.02 16.69 -18.26
C VAL A 226 0.01 16.64 -19.38
N ASP A 227 -0.35 17.82 -19.89
CA ASP A 227 -1.19 17.97 -21.08
C ASP A 227 -0.33 17.79 -22.34
N ARG A 228 0.28 16.61 -22.46
CA ARG A 228 1.09 16.20 -23.61
C ARG A 228 0.37 15.12 -24.40
N PRO A 229 0.25 15.29 -25.73
CA PRO A 229 -0.30 14.24 -26.58
C PRO A 229 0.69 13.07 -26.67
N ILE A 230 0.16 11.86 -26.55
CA ILE A 230 0.88 10.62 -26.77
C ILE A 230 1.08 10.42 -28.26
N GLU A 231 2.30 10.18 -28.68
CA GLU A 231 2.66 10.00 -30.09
C GLU A 231 2.86 8.52 -30.45
N THR A 232 2.72 8.19 -31.70
CA THR A 232 3.14 6.88 -32.25
C THR A 232 4.63 6.65 -31.97
N GLY A 233 4.99 5.43 -31.58
CA GLY A 233 6.36 5.07 -31.16
C GLY A 233 6.63 5.30 -29.66
N THR A 234 5.57 5.45 -28.86
CA THR A 234 5.67 5.66 -27.42
C THR A 234 5.31 4.37 -26.66
N ALA A 235 6.15 3.99 -25.68
CA ALA A 235 5.78 3.02 -24.65
C ALA A 235 5.07 3.74 -23.51
N ILE A 236 3.97 3.18 -23.04
CA ILE A 236 3.17 3.69 -21.93
C ILE A 236 3.19 2.64 -20.81
N PRO A 237 4.10 2.72 -19.84
CA PRO A 237 4.04 1.92 -18.64
C PRO A 237 2.94 2.46 -17.72
N PHE A 238 1.81 1.78 -17.65
CA PHE A 238 0.75 2.03 -16.69
C PHE A 238 1.18 1.55 -15.31
N ASP A 239 0.84 2.32 -14.30
CA ASP A 239 1.10 2.03 -12.90
C ASP A 239 -0.05 2.61 -12.06
N PHE A 240 -0.93 1.74 -11.57
CA PHE A 240 -2.11 2.12 -10.80
C PHE A 240 -2.61 0.97 -9.92
N GLY A 241 -3.38 1.31 -8.91
CA GLY A 241 -3.94 0.33 -8.01
C GLY A 241 -5.27 0.76 -7.44
N ALA A 242 -6.13 -0.21 -7.14
CA ALA A 242 -7.44 -0.03 -6.54
C ALA A 242 -7.42 -0.34 -5.04
N VAL A 243 -8.38 0.22 -4.31
CA VAL A 243 -8.67 -0.13 -2.92
C VAL A 243 -10.05 -0.80 -2.85
N TYR A 244 -10.11 -1.93 -2.17
CA TYR A 244 -11.36 -2.66 -1.92
C TYR A 244 -11.43 -3.13 -0.47
N HIS A 245 -12.39 -2.63 0.31
CA HIS A 245 -12.50 -2.83 1.76
C HIS A 245 -11.17 -2.59 2.48
N GLY A 246 -10.54 -1.45 2.16
CA GLY A 246 -9.27 -1.02 2.74
C GLY A 246 -8.03 -1.77 2.24
N TYR A 247 -8.17 -2.84 1.43
CA TYR A 247 -7.03 -3.59 0.86
C TYR A 247 -6.65 -3.06 -0.52
N CYS A 248 -5.34 -2.89 -0.71
CA CYS A 248 -4.75 -2.34 -1.92
C CYS A 248 -4.45 -3.42 -2.96
N SER A 249 -4.60 -3.06 -4.24
CA SER A 249 -3.85 -3.68 -5.34
C SER A 249 -2.78 -2.72 -5.84
N ASP A 250 -1.87 -3.28 -6.62
CA ASP A 250 -0.80 -2.61 -7.32
C ASP A 250 -0.57 -3.34 -8.65
N PHE A 251 -0.60 -2.62 -9.77
CA PHE A 251 -0.71 -3.24 -11.08
C PHE A 251 0.00 -2.42 -12.15
N GLY A 252 0.84 -3.08 -12.93
CA GLY A 252 1.54 -2.45 -14.03
C GLY A 252 1.53 -3.26 -15.33
N ARG A 253 1.25 -2.58 -16.43
CA ARG A 253 1.41 -3.11 -17.79
C ARG A 253 1.99 -2.03 -18.69
N THR A 254 2.83 -2.44 -19.64
CA THR A 254 3.36 -1.51 -20.63
C THR A 254 2.70 -1.74 -21.98
N VAL A 255 2.20 -0.66 -22.57
CA VAL A 255 1.53 -0.62 -23.86
C VAL A 255 2.39 0.14 -24.85
N TRP A 256 2.46 -0.34 -26.10
CA TRP A 256 3.15 0.36 -27.18
C TRP A 256 2.14 0.98 -28.14
N VAL A 257 2.35 2.25 -28.50
CA VAL A 257 1.53 2.95 -29.49
C VAL A 257 2.19 2.87 -30.87
N GLY A 258 1.54 2.23 -31.83
CA GLY A 258 2.06 1.92 -33.15
C GLY A 258 2.72 0.54 -33.21
N GLU A 259 3.58 0.31 -34.21
CA GLU A 259 4.31 -0.97 -34.38
C GLU A 259 5.52 -1.02 -33.46
N PRO A 260 5.63 -1.99 -32.55
CA PRO A 260 6.74 -2.06 -31.61
C PRO A 260 8.04 -2.50 -32.31
N PRO A 261 9.19 -1.84 -32.05
CA PRO A 261 10.46 -2.28 -32.61
C PRO A 261 10.92 -3.61 -31.97
N ALA A 262 11.69 -4.39 -32.73
CA ALA A 262 12.17 -5.71 -32.27
C ALA A 262 12.97 -5.64 -30.96
N GLU A 263 13.68 -4.56 -30.69
CA GLU A 263 14.41 -4.37 -29.43
C GLU A 263 13.47 -4.16 -28.25
N TYR A 264 12.37 -3.45 -28.43
CA TYR A 264 11.33 -3.32 -27.40
C TYR A 264 10.74 -4.69 -27.06
N LEU A 265 10.37 -5.50 -28.05
CA LEU A 265 9.83 -6.83 -27.84
C LEU A 265 10.82 -7.74 -27.09
N ARG A 266 12.11 -7.63 -27.38
CA ARG A 266 13.15 -8.36 -26.62
C ARG A 266 13.23 -7.91 -25.16
N THR A 267 13.19 -6.62 -24.89
CA THR A 267 13.20 -6.13 -23.51
C THR A 267 11.93 -6.53 -22.77
N PHE A 268 10.79 -6.54 -23.45
CA PHE A 268 9.53 -7.01 -22.90
C PHE A 268 9.59 -8.50 -22.52
N GLU A 269 10.10 -9.34 -23.41
CA GLU A 269 10.28 -10.78 -23.15
C GLU A 269 11.19 -11.03 -21.94
N LEU A 270 12.28 -10.28 -21.79
CA LEU A 270 13.16 -10.38 -20.61
C LEU A 270 12.45 -10.02 -19.32
N ILE A 271 11.61 -8.99 -19.32
CA ILE A 271 10.78 -8.63 -18.16
C ILE A 271 9.83 -9.76 -17.81
N MET A 272 9.19 -10.38 -18.79
CA MET A 272 8.31 -11.53 -18.58
C MET A 272 9.05 -12.72 -17.99
N GLN A 273 10.25 -13.03 -18.49
CA GLN A 273 11.09 -14.11 -17.96
C GLN A 273 11.54 -13.81 -16.52
N SER A 274 11.94 -12.57 -16.22
CA SER A 274 12.33 -12.11 -14.89
C SER A 274 11.18 -12.23 -13.90
N GLN A 275 9.99 -11.74 -14.26
CA GLN A 275 8.79 -11.85 -13.41
C GLN A 275 8.42 -13.31 -13.17
N ALA A 276 8.41 -14.14 -14.22
CA ALA A 276 8.07 -15.56 -14.09
C ALA A 276 9.08 -16.31 -13.19
N ALA A 277 10.38 -16.02 -13.32
CA ALA A 277 11.41 -16.59 -12.45
C ALA A 277 11.20 -16.19 -10.98
N GLY A 278 10.91 -14.92 -10.72
CA GLY A 278 10.58 -14.41 -9.39
C GLY A 278 9.36 -15.13 -8.80
N ILE A 279 8.24 -15.16 -9.53
CA ILE A 279 7.00 -15.82 -9.08
C ILE A 279 7.24 -17.31 -8.79
N ALA A 280 7.95 -18.03 -9.66
CA ALA A 280 8.24 -19.45 -9.47
C ALA A 280 9.13 -19.72 -8.24
N ALA A 281 9.98 -18.78 -7.88
CA ALA A 281 10.86 -18.87 -6.72
C ALA A 281 10.19 -18.55 -5.37
N MET A 282 9.00 -17.95 -5.34
CA MET A 282 8.27 -17.55 -4.14
C MET A 282 7.72 -18.72 -3.34
N LYS A 283 8.59 -19.63 -2.90
CA LYS A 283 8.21 -20.82 -2.12
C LYS A 283 8.33 -20.54 -0.62
N SER A 284 7.23 -20.76 0.11
CA SER A 284 7.15 -20.52 1.55
C SER A 284 8.25 -21.21 2.34
N GLY A 285 8.94 -20.47 3.20
CA GLY A 285 10.00 -20.97 4.08
C GLY A 285 11.32 -21.32 3.38
N GLN A 286 11.43 -21.15 2.05
CA GLN A 286 12.57 -21.60 1.27
C GLN A 286 13.42 -20.48 0.68
N ILE A 287 12.93 -19.24 0.70
CA ILE A 287 13.60 -18.09 0.09
C ILE A 287 13.44 -16.85 0.96
N THR A 288 14.45 -15.98 0.97
CA THR A 288 14.38 -14.65 1.59
C THR A 288 14.01 -13.60 0.56
N ALA A 289 13.60 -12.40 1.04
CA ALA A 289 13.30 -11.26 0.18
C ALA A 289 14.49 -10.86 -0.71
N ALA A 290 15.72 -10.84 -0.13
CA ALA A 290 16.94 -10.56 -0.88
C ALA A 290 17.25 -11.61 -1.94
N GLN A 291 17.06 -12.89 -1.62
CA GLN A 291 17.28 -13.97 -2.57
C GLN A 291 16.27 -13.92 -3.73
N LEU A 292 15.02 -13.54 -3.45
CA LEU A 292 13.99 -13.40 -4.47
C LEU A 292 14.31 -12.26 -5.45
N ASP A 293 14.73 -11.08 -4.94
CA ASP A 293 15.22 -9.98 -5.78
C ASP A 293 16.37 -10.46 -6.68
N ALA A 294 17.33 -11.20 -6.11
CA ALA A 294 18.48 -11.71 -6.87
C ALA A 294 18.07 -12.67 -8.01
N VAL A 295 17.10 -13.56 -7.78
CA VAL A 295 16.60 -14.50 -8.82
C VAL A 295 16.02 -13.75 -10.02
N ALA A 296 15.15 -12.78 -9.78
CA ALA A 296 14.53 -12.03 -10.87
C ALA A 296 15.54 -11.09 -11.57
N ARG A 297 16.40 -10.46 -10.80
CA ARG A 297 17.44 -9.54 -11.29
C ARG A 297 18.45 -10.26 -12.18
N GLN A 298 18.86 -11.48 -11.84
CA GLN A 298 19.85 -12.26 -12.58
C GLN A 298 19.44 -12.47 -14.04
N VAL A 299 18.15 -12.66 -14.33
CA VAL A 299 17.64 -12.82 -15.70
C VAL A 299 17.95 -11.58 -16.57
N ILE A 300 17.77 -10.40 -15.98
CA ILE A 300 18.01 -9.11 -16.66
C ILE A 300 19.51 -8.84 -16.80
N ASP A 301 20.29 -9.17 -15.76
CA ASP A 301 21.74 -8.97 -15.71
C ASP A 301 22.46 -9.86 -16.74
N ASP A 302 22.10 -11.14 -16.85
CA ASP A 302 22.66 -12.10 -17.82
C ASP A 302 22.42 -11.67 -19.28
N ALA A 303 21.32 -10.95 -19.52
CA ALA A 303 21.00 -10.39 -20.82
C ALA A 303 21.69 -9.05 -21.11
N GLY A 304 22.50 -8.52 -20.17
CA GLY A 304 23.27 -7.28 -20.34
C GLY A 304 22.48 -5.99 -20.05
N TYR A 305 21.31 -6.09 -19.39
CA TYR A 305 20.45 -4.93 -19.06
C TYR A 305 20.49 -4.52 -17.58
N ALA A 306 21.50 -4.96 -16.82
CA ALA A 306 21.63 -4.67 -15.37
C ALA A 306 21.44 -3.17 -15.03
N ALA A 307 22.03 -2.27 -15.82
CA ALA A 307 21.91 -0.82 -15.63
C ALA A 307 20.47 -0.28 -15.82
N GLY A 308 19.60 -1.05 -16.46
CA GLY A 308 18.20 -0.70 -16.68
C GLY A 308 17.28 -1.07 -15.51
N PHE A 309 17.66 -2.03 -14.68
CA PHE A 309 16.86 -2.44 -13.52
C PHE A 309 17.30 -1.68 -12.26
N ARG A 310 16.71 -0.51 -12.03
CA ARG A 310 17.21 0.54 -11.10
C ARG A 310 16.54 0.57 -9.74
N HIS A 311 15.56 -0.27 -9.48
CA HIS A 311 14.83 -0.34 -8.21
C HIS A 311 14.79 -1.76 -7.66
N ARG A 312 14.24 -1.95 -6.47
CA ARG A 312 13.96 -3.26 -5.89
C ARG A 312 12.96 -4.04 -6.75
N LEU A 313 12.95 -5.37 -6.62
CA LEU A 313 12.00 -6.22 -7.36
C LEU A 313 10.54 -5.95 -6.99
N GLY A 314 10.28 -5.51 -5.75
CA GLY A 314 8.95 -5.24 -5.26
C GLY A 314 8.91 -4.97 -3.76
N HIS A 315 7.72 -4.97 -3.20
CA HIS A 315 7.47 -4.67 -1.79
C HIS A 315 6.27 -5.47 -1.27
N GLY A 316 6.21 -5.61 0.05
CA GLY A 316 4.99 -6.10 0.71
C GLY A 316 3.81 -5.15 0.47
N ILE A 317 2.63 -5.71 0.40
CA ILE A 317 1.38 -4.98 0.15
C ILE A 317 0.23 -5.60 0.94
N GLY A 318 -0.74 -4.79 1.31
CA GLY A 318 -1.95 -5.20 2.04
C GLY A 318 -2.91 -4.05 2.18
N MET A 319 -3.13 -3.57 3.40
CA MET A 319 -3.92 -2.36 3.65
C MET A 319 -3.11 -1.07 3.45
N ASP A 320 -1.78 -1.12 3.47
CA ASP A 320 -0.92 -0.08 2.88
C ASP A 320 -0.36 -0.61 1.56
N VAL A 321 -0.20 0.27 0.56
CA VAL A 321 0.40 -0.12 -0.72
C VAL A 321 1.84 -0.56 -0.55
N HIS A 322 2.62 0.11 0.28
CA HIS A 322 3.98 -0.29 0.64
C HIS A 322 4.04 -0.74 2.09
N GLU A 323 4.26 -2.03 2.31
CA GLU A 323 4.49 -2.66 3.61
C GLU A 323 5.82 -3.43 3.63
N PRO A 324 6.53 -3.49 4.77
CA PRO A 324 7.63 -4.44 4.92
C PRO A 324 7.12 -5.90 4.87
N PRO A 325 7.96 -6.85 4.39
CA PRO A 325 9.34 -6.72 3.91
C PRO A 325 9.44 -6.13 2.51
N PHE A 326 10.65 -5.69 2.15
CA PHE A 326 10.95 -5.18 0.82
C PHE A 326 11.82 -6.15 0.04
N LEU A 327 11.46 -6.46 -1.21
CA LEU A 327 12.24 -7.36 -2.07
C LEU A 327 13.47 -6.62 -2.60
N ASN A 328 14.51 -6.54 -1.78
CA ASN A 328 15.78 -5.89 -2.11
C ASN A 328 16.96 -6.64 -1.49
N THR A 329 18.17 -6.30 -1.91
CA THR A 329 19.42 -6.98 -1.52
C THR A 329 19.75 -6.91 -0.02
N GLY A 330 19.03 -6.13 0.78
CA GLY A 330 19.32 -5.94 2.22
C GLY A 330 18.28 -6.56 3.16
N ASP A 331 17.25 -7.25 2.65
CA ASP A 331 16.17 -7.80 3.47
C ASP A 331 16.24 -9.34 3.50
N ASP A 332 16.73 -9.89 4.62
CA ASP A 332 16.87 -11.34 4.83
C ASP A 332 15.60 -11.99 5.42
N THR A 333 14.46 -11.29 5.40
CA THR A 333 13.18 -11.85 5.86
C THR A 333 12.82 -13.08 5.03
N VAL A 334 12.61 -14.22 5.68
CA VAL A 334 12.13 -15.45 5.04
C VAL A 334 10.66 -15.24 4.63
N LEU A 335 10.34 -15.56 3.38
CA LEU A 335 8.99 -15.44 2.86
C LEU A 335 8.11 -16.59 3.35
N LEU A 336 6.94 -16.29 3.88
CA LEU A 336 6.01 -17.27 4.44
C LEU A 336 4.70 -17.29 3.66
N ASN A 337 4.01 -18.42 3.67
CA ASN A 337 2.69 -18.59 3.04
C ASN A 337 1.71 -17.48 3.53
N GLY A 338 1.00 -16.86 2.61
CA GLY A 338 0.09 -15.74 2.87
C GLY A 338 0.76 -14.35 2.88
N MET A 339 2.09 -14.23 2.79
CA MET A 339 2.70 -12.93 2.51
C MET A 339 2.39 -12.52 1.07
N CYS A 340 2.08 -11.24 0.86
CA CYS A 340 1.76 -10.66 -0.44
C CYS A 340 2.80 -9.62 -0.84
N PHE A 341 3.25 -9.67 -2.10
CA PHE A 341 4.27 -8.77 -2.65
C PHE A 341 3.91 -8.33 -4.05
N THR A 342 4.33 -7.13 -4.45
CA THR A 342 4.47 -6.80 -5.86
C THR A 342 5.66 -7.54 -6.45
N ILE A 343 5.54 -8.00 -7.71
CA ILE A 343 6.64 -8.52 -8.51
C ILE A 343 6.67 -7.69 -9.79
N GLU A 344 7.57 -6.71 -9.81
CA GLU A 344 7.55 -5.57 -10.75
C GLU A 344 8.89 -5.31 -11.45
N PRO A 345 9.56 -6.31 -12.03
CA PRO A 345 10.82 -6.06 -12.71
C PRO A 345 10.62 -5.04 -13.82
N SER A 346 11.61 -4.17 -14.03
CA SER A 346 11.59 -3.20 -15.12
C SER A 346 12.94 -3.09 -15.82
N ILE A 347 12.90 -2.72 -17.09
CA ILE A 347 14.06 -2.24 -17.86
C ILE A 347 13.78 -0.82 -18.31
N ILE A 348 14.60 0.11 -17.81
CA ILE A 348 14.55 1.53 -18.15
C ILE A 348 15.71 1.81 -19.10
N LEU A 349 15.39 2.14 -20.34
CA LEU A 349 16.36 2.60 -21.33
C LEU A 349 16.20 4.12 -21.50
N ASP A 350 17.14 4.88 -20.96
CA ASP A 350 17.12 6.33 -21.02
C ASP A 350 16.96 6.80 -22.48
N ASP A 351 16.14 7.84 -22.66
CA ASP A 351 15.80 8.46 -23.94
C ASP A 351 15.04 7.57 -24.94
N ARG A 352 14.62 6.36 -24.52
CA ARG A 352 13.86 5.44 -25.39
C ARG A 352 12.52 4.99 -24.77
N TRP A 353 12.57 4.07 -23.82
CA TRP A 353 11.37 3.52 -23.18
C TRP A 353 11.67 2.88 -21.83
N MET A 354 10.63 2.69 -21.06
CA MET A 354 10.59 1.78 -19.92
C MET A 354 9.62 0.64 -20.24
N VAL A 355 9.99 -0.58 -19.83
CA VAL A 355 9.09 -1.73 -19.83
C VAL A 355 8.96 -2.23 -18.39
N ARG A 356 7.73 -2.44 -17.95
CA ARG A 356 7.39 -3.08 -16.68
C ARG A 356 6.15 -3.95 -16.84
N VAL A 357 6.15 -5.10 -16.19
CA VAL A 357 4.96 -5.92 -15.94
C VAL A 357 4.95 -6.18 -14.44
N GLU A 358 3.83 -5.86 -13.82
CA GLU A 358 3.68 -5.88 -12.36
C GLU A 358 2.37 -6.54 -11.96
N ASP A 359 2.47 -7.41 -10.96
CA ASP A 359 1.32 -8.03 -10.30
C ASP A 359 1.57 -8.16 -8.81
N VAL A 360 0.49 -8.12 -8.03
CA VAL A 360 0.51 -8.59 -6.64
C VAL A 360 0.46 -10.11 -6.63
N VAL A 361 1.38 -10.72 -5.87
CA VAL A 361 1.58 -12.18 -5.82
C VAL A 361 1.59 -12.64 -4.36
N VAL A 362 0.81 -13.67 -4.06
CA VAL A 362 0.80 -14.33 -2.74
C VAL A 362 1.87 -15.42 -2.71
N VAL A 363 2.66 -15.46 -1.65
CA VAL A 363 3.60 -16.57 -1.39
C VAL A 363 2.82 -17.84 -1.06
N ARG A 364 3.12 -18.95 -1.75
CA ARG A 364 2.55 -20.27 -1.49
C ARG A 364 3.67 -21.32 -1.34
N ASP A 365 3.30 -22.53 -0.97
CA ASP A 365 4.29 -23.62 -0.76
C ASP A 365 5.01 -24.04 -2.06
N ASN A 366 4.34 -23.93 -3.21
CA ASN A 366 4.84 -24.40 -4.50
C ASN A 366 5.27 -23.27 -5.47
N GLY A 367 5.28 -22.00 -5.02
CA GLY A 367 5.56 -20.83 -5.85
C GLY A 367 4.58 -19.72 -5.55
N GLY A 368 4.69 -18.57 -6.23
CA GLY A 368 3.78 -17.45 -6.07
C GLY A 368 2.45 -17.64 -6.81
N GLU A 369 1.37 -17.14 -6.23
CA GLU A 369 0.03 -17.10 -6.81
C GLU A 369 -0.35 -15.65 -7.13
N PRO A 370 -0.40 -15.23 -8.43
CA PRO A 370 -0.83 -13.88 -8.79
C PRO A 370 -2.29 -13.61 -8.41
N LEU A 371 -2.58 -12.38 -7.98
CA LEU A 371 -3.94 -11.93 -7.67
C LEU A 371 -4.65 -11.27 -8.85
N SER A 372 -3.90 -10.84 -9.88
CA SER A 372 -4.38 -10.34 -11.15
C SER A 372 -4.36 -11.46 -12.20
N ASN A 373 -5.32 -11.45 -13.12
CA ASN A 373 -5.43 -12.40 -14.23
C ASN A 373 -5.33 -11.70 -15.61
N TYR A 374 -4.99 -10.41 -15.63
CA TYR A 374 -4.87 -9.67 -16.87
C TYR A 374 -3.74 -10.25 -17.75
N PRO A 375 -3.94 -10.36 -19.07
CA PRO A 375 -2.91 -10.87 -19.97
C PRO A 375 -1.58 -10.12 -19.82
N LYS A 376 -0.49 -10.86 -19.97
CA LYS A 376 0.88 -10.33 -19.84
C LYS A 376 1.60 -10.19 -21.18
N ASP A 377 0.94 -10.57 -22.27
CA ASP A 377 1.51 -10.44 -23.61
C ASP A 377 1.75 -8.97 -23.98
N PRO A 378 2.71 -8.68 -24.87
CA PRO A 378 2.95 -7.32 -25.36
C PRO A 378 1.69 -6.74 -26.00
N ILE A 379 1.28 -5.56 -25.55
CA ILE A 379 0.11 -4.87 -26.06
C ILE A 379 0.57 -3.78 -27.03
N ALA A 380 0.10 -3.84 -28.26
CA ALA A 380 0.33 -2.81 -29.28
C ALA A 380 -1.00 -2.22 -29.74
N ILE A 381 -1.08 -0.89 -29.78
CA ILE A 381 -2.22 -0.13 -30.28
C ILE A 381 -1.82 0.45 -31.65
N VAL A 382 -2.36 -0.09 -32.73
CA VAL A 382 -2.03 0.26 -34.11
C VAL A 382 -3.08 1.18 -34.71
#